data_28cc2180c78773e3b12ce114d2020364
#
_entry.id   28cc2180c78773e3b12ce114d2020364
#
_cell.length_a   1.000
_cell.length_b   1.000
_cell.length_c   1.000
_cell.angle_alpha   90.00
_cell.angle_beta   90.00
_cell.angle_gamma   90.00
#
_symmetry.space_group_name_H-M   'P 1'
#
loop_
_entity.id
_entity.type
_entity.pdbx_description
1 polymer ?
#
loop_
_entity_poly.entity_id
_entity_poly.type
_entity_poly.pdbx_seq_one_letter_code
_entity_poly.pdbx_strand_id
1 'polypeptide(L)'
;MSFRGINTTVIQIRRQVFTEVARMAYANVKGEQANHLMRKIPYTIIPGEEGKLRKDIFLERAIVEERVRLAMGLPTRRMDEHNSVVSGLEDASIADKYYDPPLVNVIKFACNRCPEKLVKVSDLCQGCLAHPCMEVCPKKAITWESGRSIIDQDKCIKCGRCVGVCPYNAIVKTCLLYTSDAADDRISV
;
A
#
# COMPACT_ATOMS: atom_id res chain seq x y z
N MET A 1 14.16 -16.37 -0.43
CA MET A 1 14.72 -15.63 0.71
C MET A 1 13.58 -15.16 1.58
N SER A 2 13.58 -15.49 2.87
CA SER A 2 12.58 -15.00 3.81
C SER A 2 12.91 -13.57 4.21
N PHE A 3 11.98 -12.62 4.05
CA PHE A 3 12.13 -11.25 4.56
C PHE A 3 11.99 -11.15 6.08
N ARG A 4 11.84 -12.28 6.79
CA ARG A 4 11.79 -12.32 8.25
C ARG A 4 13.14 -11.87 8.83
N GLY A 5 13.11 -10.79 9.61
CA GLY A 5 14.32 -10.24 10.26
C GLY A 5 14.95 -9.03 9.57
N ILE A 6 14.47 -8.62 8.40
CA ILE A 6 14.95 -7.36 7.78
C ILE A 6 14.23 -6.18 8.44
N ASN A 7 15.00 -5.35 9.12
CA ASN A 7 14.48 -4.15 9.78
C ASN A 7 14.44 -2.98 8.79
N THR A 8 13.31 -2.83 8.09
CA THR A 8 13.10 -1.72 7.15
C THR A 8 12.66 -0.45 7.90
N THR A 9 12.83 0.72 7.26
CA THR A 9 12.38 2.01 7.81
C THR A 9 10.86 2.00 8.08
N VAL A 10 10.09 1.32 7.23
CA VAL A 10 8.63 1.17 7.43
C VAL A 10 8.33 0.40 8.72
N ILE A 11 9.04 -0.70 8.97
CA ILE A 11 8.90 -1.49 10.22
C ILE A 11 9.27 -0.63 11.44
N GLN A 12 10.31 0.20 11.34
CA GLN A 12 10.70 1.12 12.43
C GLN A 12 9.60 2.13 12.72
N ILE A 13 9.04 2.77 11.70
CA ILE A 13 7.92 3.71 11.85
C ILE A 13 6.72 3.02 12.49
N ARG A 14 6.37 1.82 12.08
CA ARG A 14 5.26 1.05 12.67
C ARG A 14 5.49 0.77 14.15
N ARG A 15 6.70 0.33 14.53
CA ARG A 15 7.05 0.13 15.94
C ARG A 15 6.94 1.42 16.74
N GLN A 16 7.40 2.55 16.19
CA GLN A 16 7.25 3.86 16.83
C GLN A 16 5.78 4.23 17.02
N VAL A 17 4.93 4.03 16.00
CA VAL A 17 3.47 4.26 16.11
C VAL A 17 2.89 3.44 17.26
N PHE A 18 3.14 2.13 17.31
CA PHE A 18 2.64 1.28 18.38
C PHE A 18 3.17 1.69 19.75
N THR A 19 4.43 2.11 19.83
CA THR A 19 5.03 2.59 21.08
C THR A 19 4.33 3.86 21.58
N GLU A 20 4.07 4.83 20.72
CA GLU A 20 3.42 6.07 21.12
C GLU A 20 1.93 5.84 21.49
N VAL A 21 1.22 4.99 20.75
CA VAL A 21 -0.15 4.61 21.09
C VAL A 21 -0.19 3.88 22.43
N ALA A 22 0.74 2.95 22.68
CA ALA A 22 0.84 2.25 23.97
C ALA A 22 1.13 3.24 25.12
N ARG A 23 2.03 4.21 24.92
CA ARG A 23 2.29 5.26 25.93
C ARG A 23 1.02 6.04 26.29
N MET A 24 0.22 6.41 25.28
CA MET A 24 -1.06 7.09 25.52
C MET A 24 -2.02 6.21 26.32
N ALA A 25 -2.12 4.93 25.99
CA ALA A 25 -2.98 3.99 26.69
C ALA A 25 -2.56 3.77 28.13
N TYR A 26 -1.27 3.52 28.40
CA TYR A 26 -0.74 3.35 29.74
C TYR A 26 -0.83 4.61 30.60
N ALA A 27 -0.66 5.79 30.00
CA ALA A 27 -0.84 7.07 30.70
C ALA A 27 -2.31 7.39 30.96
N ASN A 28 -3.26 6.54 30.50
CA ASN A 28 -4.70 6.73 30.64
C ASN A 28 -5.18 8.12 30.21
N VAL A 29 -4.56 8.66 29.15
CA VAL A 29 -4.88 9.98 28.62
C VAL A 29 -6.22 9.94 27.91
N LYS A 30 -7.15 10.83 28.31
CA LYS A 30 -8.52 10.87 27.76
C LYS A 30 -8.88 12.29 27.27
N GLY A 31 -9.92 12.36 26.47
CA GLY A 31 -10.51 13.61 26.02
C GLY A 31 -9.54 14.48 25.21
N GLU A 32 -9.48 15.77 25.54
CA GLU A 32 -8.74 16.78 24.78
C GLU A 32 -7.21 16.55 24.77
N GLN A 33 -6.68 16.00 25.85
CA GLN A 33 -5.26 15.66 25.94
C GLN A 33 -4.90 14.53 24.98
N ALA A 34 -5.75 13.50 24.85
CA ALA A 34 -5.57 12.42 23.90
C ALA A 34 -5.62 12.97 22.45
N ASN A 35 -6.55 13.87 22.16
CA ASN A 35 -6.68 14.54 20.88
C ASN A 35 -5.39 15.31 20.52
N HIS A 36 -4.83 16.05 21.46
CA HIS A 36 -3.60 16.79 21.26
C HIS A 36 -2.39 15.85 20.99
N LEU A 37 -2.26 14.78 21.75
CA LEU A 37 -1.17 13.82 21.57
C LEU A 37 -1.27 13.10 20.23
N MET A 38 -2.47 12.65 19.84
CA MET A 38 -2.68 12.01 18.54
C MET A 38 -2.21 12.91 17.36
N ARG A 39 -2.53 14.19 17.41
CA ARG A 39 -2.10 15.16 16.38
C ARG A 39 -0.59 15.37 16.39
N LYS A 40 0.07 15.20 17.53
CA LYS A 40 1.52 15.42 17.70
C LYS A 40 2.35 14.21 17.26
N ILE A 41 1.85 13.00 17.39
CA ILE A 41 2.58 11.75 17.08
C ILE A 41 3.23 11.75 15.68
N PRO A 42 2.56 12.14 14.58
CA PRO A 42 3.17 12.15 13.25
C PRO A 42 4.41 13.05 13.17
N TYR A 43 4.37 14.19 13.85
CA TYR A 43 5.48 15.15 13.89
C TYR A 43 6.64 14.69 14.78
N THR A 44 6.36 13.88 15.78
CA THR A 44 7.39 13.23 16.63
C THR A 44 8.11 12.12 15.87
N ILE A 45 7.36 11.31 15.10
CA ILE A 45 7.91 10.18 14.34
C ILE A 45 8.66 10.66 13.10
N ILE A 46 8.12 11.68 12.41
CA ILE A 46 8.71 12.28 11.21
C ILE A 46 9.01 13.76 11.50
N PRO A 47 10.14 14.05 12.16
CA PRO A 47 10.58 15.42 12.42
C PRO A 47 11.22 16.05 11.18
N GLY A 48 11.28 17.38 11.16
CA GLY A 48 11.93 18.13 10.09
C GLY A 48 10.97 18.62 9.03
N GLU A 49 11.51 19.12 7.93
CA GLU A 49 10.78 19.74 6.82
C GLU A 49 10.86 18.93 5.53
N GLU A 50 11.80 17.98 5.44
CA GLU A 50 12.02 17.16 4.25
C GLU A 50 11.55 15.71 4.47
N GLY A 51 10.89 15.16 3.45
CA GLY A 51 10.49 13.75 3.42
C GLY A 51 11.70 12.82 3.23
N LYS A 52 11.74 11.72 3.97
CA LYS A 52 12.81 10.71 3.89
C LYS A 52 12.44 9.51 3.02
N LEU A 53 11.20 9.10 3.04
CA LEU A 53 10.67 7.94 2.30
C LEU A 53 9.88 8.38 1.06
N ARG A 54 9.29 9.55 1.09
CA ARG A 54 8.48 10.15 0.06
C ARG A 54 9.03 11.54 -0.29
N LYS A 55 8.68 12.02 -1.47
CA LYS A 55 9.06 13.39 -1.88
C LYS A 55 8.40 14.47 -1.04
N ASP A 56 7.25 14.15 -0.43
CA ASP A 56 6.42 15.07 0.32
C ASP A 56 6.30 14.61 1.78
N ILE A 57 6.79 15.44 2.70
CA ILE A 57 6.71 15.20 4.14
C ILE A 57 5.27 15.20 4.66
N PHE A 58 4.37 15.98 4.05
CA PHE A 58 2.97 16.01 4.44
C PHE A 58 2.30 14.67 4.17
N LEU A 59 2.64 14.06 3.01
CA LEU A 59 2.19 12.72 2.68
C LEU A 59 2.71 11.67 3.66
N GLU A 60 3.98 11.74 4.05
CA GLU A 60 4.55 10.83 5.05
C GLU A 60 3.82 10.94 6.39
N ARG A 61 3.59 12.15 6.87
CA ARG A 61 2.85 12.40 8.12
C ARG A 61 1.41 11.94 8.03
N ALA A 62 0.74 12.18 6.90
CA ALA A 62 -0.63 11.69 6.68
C ALA A 62 -0.71 10.15 6.73
N ILE A 63 0.29 9.44 6.20
CA ILE A 63 0.38 7.98 6.31
C ILE A 63 0.53 7.55 7.77
N VAL A 64 1.37 8.25 8.54
CA VAL A 64 1.53 7.97 9.97
C VAL A 64 0.24 8.26 10.75
N GLU A 65 -0.49 9.32 10.41
CA GLU A 65 -1.80 9.61 10.99
C GLU A 65 -2.78 8.45 10.83
N GLU A 66 -2.90 7.90 9.61
CA GLU A 66 -3.76 6.74 9.39
C GLU A 66 -3.27 5.50 10.15
N ARG A 67 -1.96 5.30 10.26
CA ARG A 67 -1.40 4.20 11.06
C ARG A 67 -1.69 4.34 12.55
N VAL A 68 -1.66 5.56 13.10
CA VAL A 68 -2.06 5.83 14.48
C VAL A 68 -3.54 5.50 14.69
N ARG A 69 -4.41 5.90 13.76
CA ARG A 69 -5.84 5.55 13.81
C ARG A 69 -6.06 4.03 13.81
N LEU A 70 -5.43 3.33 12.86
CA LEU A 70 -5.52 1.88 12.78
C LEU A 70 -4.96 1.18 14.03
N ALA A 71 -3.87 1.69 14.61
CA ALA A 71 -3.31 1.15 15.84
C ALA A 71 -4.23 1.34 17.06
N MET A 72 -5.12 2.31 17.00
CA MET A 72 -6.17 2.55 18.02
C MET A 72 -7.48 1.82 17.71
N GLY A 73 -7.53 1.00 16.66
CA GLY A 73 -8.74 0.28 16.25
C GLY A 73 -9.77 1.16 15.50
N LEU A 74 -9.37 2.36 15.06
CA LEU A 74 -10.21 3.24 14.26
C LEU A 74 -10.08 2.91 12.76
N PRO A 75 -11.16 3.06 11.96
CA PRO A 75 -11.08 2.92 10.52
C PRO A 75 -10.24 4.05 9.90
N THR A 76 -9.72 3.80 8.69
CA THR A 76 -9.09 4.88 7.89
C THR A 76 -10.11 5.96 7.56
N ARG A 77 -9.65 7.20 7.46
CA ARG A 77 -10.51 8.32 7.04
C ARG A 77 -11.00 8.15 5.60
N ARG A 78 -12.22 8.54 5.36
CA ARG A 78 -12.75 8.62 4.00
C ARG A 78 -12.06 9.77 3.26
N MET A 79 -11.77 9.57 1.97
CA MET A 79 -11.09 10.57 1.14
C MET A 79 -12.04 11.62 0.57
N ASP A 80 -13.33 11.34 0.59
CA ASP A 80 -14.43 12.19 0.09
C ASP A 80 -15.00 13.12 1.18
N GLU A 81 -14.56 12.95 2.43
CA GLU A 81 -15.03 13.74 3.57
C GLU A 81 -13.86 14.39 4.32
N HIS A 82 -14.09 15.59 4.81
CA HIS A 82 -13.13 16.27 5.68
C HIS A 82 -13.25 15.74 7.12
N ASN A 83 -12.45 14.74 7.45
CA ASN A 83 -12.41 14.15 8.79
C ASN A 83 -11.09 14.47 9.50
N SER A 84 -11.18 14.85 10.76
CA SER A 84 -10.01 15.05 11.62
C SER A 84 -9.35 13.71 11.95
N VAL A 85 -8.03 13.74 12.21
CA VAL A 85 -7.27 12.55 12.69
C VAL A 85 -7.88 11.93 13.94
N VAL A 86 -8.49 12.76 14.78
CA VAL A 86 -9.07 12.36 16.07
C VAL A 86 -10.56 11.96 15.99
N SER A 87 -11.19 12.02 14.80
CA SER A 87 -12.60 11.64 14.67
C SER A 87 -12.82 10.17 15.03
N GLY A 88 -13.82 9.89 15.87
CA GLY A 88 -14.16 8.56 16.35
C GLY A 88 -13.27 8.06 17.51
N LEU A 89 -12.44 8.92 18.12
CA LEU A 89 -11.57 8.50 19.24
C LEU A 89 -12.39 8.01 20.45
N GLU A 90 -13.59 8.51 20.64
CA GLU A 90 -14.52 8.07 21.69
C GLU A 90 -14.88 6.59 21.50
N ASP A 91 -15.03 6.14 20.26
CA ASP A 91 -15.33 4.75 19.93
C ASP A 91 -14.15 3.81 20.23
N ALA A 92 -12.93 4.31 20.17
CA ALA A 92 -11.73 3.52 20.49
C ALA A 92 -11.60 3.18 21.98
N SER A 93 -12.29 3.93 22.86
CA SER A 93 -12.25 3.74 24.32
C SER A 93 -13.29 2.74 24.85
N ILE A 94 -14.12 2.17 23.99
CA ILE A 94 -15.16 1.22 24.39
C ILE A 94 -14.53 -0.15 24.66
N ALA A 95 -14.67 -0.65 25.88
CA ALA A 95 -14.01 -1.89 26.32
C ALA A 95 -14.50 -3.14 25.57
N ASP A 96 -15.76 -3.17 25.16
CA ASP A 96 -16.39 -4.30 24.48
C ASP A 96 -16.47 -4.14 22.95
N LYS A 97 -15.54 -3.40 22.38
CA LYS A 97 -15.52 -3.19 20.93
C LYS A 97 -15.05 -4.45 20.21
N TYR A 98 -15.95 -5.02 19.41
CA TYR A 98 -15.58 -6.07 18.45
C TYR A 98 -15.00 -5.44 17.19
N TYR A 99 -13.98 -6.09 16.64
CA TYR A 99 -13.43 -5.67 15.36
C TYR A 99 -14.35 -6.10 14.22
N ASP A 100 -14.94 -5.12 13.56
CA ASP A 100 -15.72 -5.36 12.36
C ASP A 100 -14.80 -5.61 11.14
N PRO A 101 -15.17 -6.53 10.23
CA PRO A 101 -14.45 -6.67 8.97
C PRO A 101 -14.50 -5.36 8.15
N PRO A 102 -13.43 -5.06 7.37
CA PRO A 102 -12.29 -5.92 7.09
C PRO A 102 -11.19 -5.83 8.16
N LEU A 103 -10.63 -6.98 8.54
CA LEU A 103 -9.49 -7.05 9.47
C LEU A 103 -8.20 -6.43 8.91
N VAL A 104 -8.13 -6.26 7.60
CA VAL A 104 -7.01 -5.63 6.91
C VAL A 104 -7.49 -4.34 6.25
N ASN A 105 -6.91 -3.23 6.64
CA ASN A 105 -7.17 -1.92 6.07
C ASN A 105 -6.01 -1.46 5.20
N VAL A 106 -6.31 -0.94 4.01
CA VAL A 106 -5.32 -0.42 3.06
C VAL A 106 -5.35 1.10 3.09
N ILE A 107 -4.21 1.71 3.40
CA ILE A 107 -4.02 3.15 3.29
C ILE A 107 -3.77 3.47 1.80
N LYS A 108 -4.83 3.84 1.07
CA LYS A 108 -4.81 3.99 -0.39
C LYS A 108 -3.73 4.95 -0.89
N PHE A 109 -3.53 6.07 -0.23
CA PHE A 109 -2.55 7.09 -0.62
C PHE A 109 -1.11 6.76 -0.17
N ALA A 110 -0.92 5.73 0.65
CA ALA A 110 0.41 5.19 0.96
C ALA A 110 1.00 4.37 -0.20
N CYS A 111 0.15 3.98 -1.14
CA CYS A 111 0.59 3.20 -2.30
C CYS A 111 1.47 4.03 -3.24
N ASN A 112 2.63 3.47 -3.60
CA ASN A 112 3.59 4.11 -4.49
C ASN A 112 3.20 3.82 -5.95
N ARG A 113 2.27 4.62 -6.52
CA ARG A 113 1.93 4.61 -7.96
C ARG A 113 1.86 3.22 -8.61
N CYS A 114 1.03 2.34 -8.09
CA CYS A 114 0.68 1.18 -8.88
C CYS A 114 -0.31 1.62 -9.96
N PRO A 115 0.02 1.51 -11.23
CA PRO A 115 -1.00 1.70 -12.25
C PRO A 115 -2.12 0.69 -11.97
N GLU A 116 -3.36 1.14 -11.96
CA GLU A 116 -4.53 0.32 -11.60
C GLU A 116 -4.60 -0.99 -12.39
N LYS A 117 -4.09 -0.97 -13.60
CA LYS A 117 -3.95 -2.15 -14.46
C LYS A 117 -2.73 -1.94 -15.35
N LEU A 118 -1.77 -2.80 -15.25
CA LEU A 118 -0.61 -2.83 -16.14
C LEU A 118 -0.33 -4.27 -16.57
N VAL A 119 -0.11 -4.46 -17.87
CA VAL A 119 0.36 -5.73 -18.42
C VAL A 119 1.77 -5.49 -18.94
N LYS A 120 2.74 -6.23 -18.41
CA LYS A 120 4.17 -6.11 -18.78
C LYS A 120 4.71 -7.43 -19.27
N VAL A 121 5.67 -7.35 -20.17
CA VAL A 121 6.56 -8.48 -20.51
C VAL A 121 7.74 -8.43 -19.54
N SER A 122 8.02 -9.53 -18.87
CA SER A 122 9.18 -9.69 -17.99
C SER A 122 10.40 -10.19 -18.77
N ASP A 123 11.55 -10.23 -18.10
CA ASP A 123 12.80 -10.74 -18.67
C ASP A 123 12.78 -12.26 -18.92
N LEU A 124 11.73 -12.96 -18.49
CA LEU A 124 11.47 -14.37 -18.80
C LEU A 124 11.05 -14.60 -20.27
N CYS A 125 10.81 -13.54 -21.05
CA CYS A 125 10.41 -13.64 -22.45
C CYS A 125 11.53 -14.28 -23.29
N GLN A 126 11.23 -15.44 -23.87
CA GLN A 126 12.17 -16.20 -24.72
C GLN A 126 12.09 -15.83 -26.22
N GLY A 127 11.28 -14.82 -26.59
CA GLY A 127 11.12 -14.46 -28.00
C GLY A 127 10.63 -15.63 -28.86
N CYS A 128 9.66 -16.41 -28.38
CA CYS A 128 9.20 -17.64 -29.03
C CYS A 128 8.74 -17.40 -30.47
N LEU A 129 9.04 -18.32 -31.37
CA LEU A 129 8.79 -18.19 -32.80
C LEU A 129 7.31 -18.03 -33.14
N ALA A 130 6.42 -18.67 -32.39
CA ALA A 130 4.97 -18.66 -32.66
C ALA A 130 4.27 -17.38 -32.21
N HIS A 131 4.90 -16.54 -31.39
CA HIS A 131 4.36 -15.27 -30.86
C HIS A 131 2.86 -15.30 -30.46
N PRO A 132 2.38 -16.27 -29.67
CA PRO A 132 0.96 -16.42 -29.36
C PRO A 132 0.39 -15.18 -28.65
N CYS A 133 1.21 -14.44 -27.93
CA CYS A 133 0.81 -13.19 -27.29
C CYS A 133 0.42 -12.09 -28.29
N MET A 134 1.07 -12.06 -29.46
CA MET A 134 0.76 -11.10 -30.53
C MET A 134 -0.56 -11.47 -31.22
N GLU A 135 -0.72 -12.75 -31.54
CA GLU A 135 -1.90 -13.28 -32.24
C GLU A 135 -3.19 -13.10 -31.43
N VAL A 136 -3.15 -13.31 -30.11
CA VAL A 136 -4.31 -13.17 -29.24
C VAL A 136 -4.69 -11.73 -28.93
N CYS A 137 -3.83 -10.75 -29.28
CA CYS A 137 -4.04 -9.36 -28.93
C CYS A 137 -5.07 -8.68 -29.83
N PRO A 138 -6.28 -8.33 -29.34
CA PRO A 138 -7.33 -7.76 -30.18
C PRO A 138 -7.01 -6.34 -30.69
N LYS A 139 -6.08 -5.65 -30.00
CA LYS A 139 -5.65 -4.29 -30.36
C LYS A 139 -4.30 -4.25 -31.06
N LYS A 140 -3.69 -5.42 -31.32
CA LYS A 140 -2.34 -5.53 -31.92
C LYS A 140 -1.32 -4.61 -31.20
N ALA A 141 -1.46 -4.52 -29.88
CA ALA A 141 -0.62 -3.68 -29.03
C ALA A 141 0.72 -4.34 -28.65
N ILE A 142 1.01 -5.52 -29.19
CA ILE A 142 2.24 -6.25 -28.90
C ILE A 142 3.07 -6.30 -30.18
N THR A 143 4.29 -5.79 -30.09
CA THR A 143 5.30 -5.84 -31.16
C THR A 143 6.45 -6.73 -30.72
N TRP A 144 7.24 -7.19 -31.69
CA TRP A 144 8.43 -7.96 -31.43
C TRP A 144 9.66 -7.13 -31.83
N GLU A 145 10.54 -6.88 -30.89
CA GLU A 145 11.74 -6.07 -31.07
C GLU A 145 12.90 -6.65 -30.23
N SER A 146 14.07 -6.66 -30.81
CA SER A 146 15.31 -7.09 -30.13
C SER A 146 15.21 -8.45 -29.42
N GLY A 147 14.50 -9.42 -30.04
CA GLY A 147 14.40 -10.78 -29.49
C GLY A 147 13.34 -10.97 -28.41
N ARG A 148 12.50 -9.99 -28.15
CA ARG A 148 11.46 -10.05 -27.12
C ARG A 148 10.17 -9.34 -27.56
N SER A 149 9.06 -9.73 -26.96
CA SER A 149 7.80 -9.02 -27.16
C SER A 149 7.75 -7.74 -26.32
N ILE A 150 7.24 -6.67 -26.89
CA ILE A 150 7.05 -5.37 -26.22
C ILE A 150 5.58 -5.01 -26.30
N ILE A 151 5.01 -4.51 -25.21
CA ILE A 151 3.61 -4.10 -25.13
C ILE A 151 3.53 -2.57 -25.14
N ASP A 152 2.90 -2.02 -26.19
CA ASP A 152 2.53 -0.62 -26.26
C ASP A 152 1.40 -0.34 -25.26
N GLN A 153 1.71 0.40 -24.19
CA GLN A 153 0.77 0.65 -23.09
C GLN A 153 -0.37 1.58 -23.46
N ASP A 154 -0.19 2.41 -24.51
CA ASP A 154 -1.21 3.35 -24.97
C ASP A 154 -2.28 2.63 -25.79
N LYS A 155 -1.88 1.65 -26.59
CA LYS A 155 -2.79 0.79 -27.36
C LYS A 155 -3.38 -0.34 -26.52
N CYS A 156 -2.73 -0.72 -25.44
CA CYS A 156 -3.11 -1.87 -24.61
C CYS A 156 -4.36 -1.59 -23.78
N ILE A 157 -5.45 -2.29 -24.05
CA ILE A 157 -6.70 -2.23 -23.26
C ILE A 157 -6.63 -3.05 -21.94
N LYS A 158 -5.46 -3.63 -21.62
CA LYS A 158 -5.20 -4.34 -20.36
C LYS A 158 -6.12 -5.54 -20.10
N CYS A 159 -6.63 -6.17 -21.16
CA CYS A 159 -7.56 -7.30 -21.07
C CYS A 159 -6.94 -8.57 -20.45
N GLY A 160 -5.62 -8.75 -20.57
CA GLY A 160 -4.90 -9.89 -20.00
C GLY A 160 -4.90 -11.17 -20.82
N ARG A 161 -5.48 -11.21 -22.03
CA ARG A 161 -5.49 -12.41 -22.88
C ARG A 161 -4.10 -12.97 -23.18
N CYS A 162 -3.13 -12.08 -23.40
CA CYS A 162 -1.74 -12.46 -23.65
C CYS A 162 -1.07 -13.14 -22.45
N VAL A 163 -1.54 -12.89 -21.23
CA VAL A 163 -1.01 -13.56 -20.02
C VAL A 163 -1.28 -15.05 -20.04
N GLY A 164 -2.50 -15.44 -20.38
CA GLY A 164 -2.92 -16.86 -20.36
C GLY A 164 -2.34 -17.72 -21.49
N VAL A 165 -1.86 -17.09 -22.58
CA VAL A 165 -1.31 -17.84 -23.73
C VAL A 165 0.20 -17.89 -23.75
N CYS A 166 0.88 -17.21 -22.84
CA CYS A 166 2.34 -17.21 -22.78
C CYS A 166 2.84 -18.52 -22.15
N PRO A 167 3.53 -19.41 -22.90
CA PRO A 167 3.98 -20.69 -22.37
C PRO A 167 5.08 -20.55 -21.30
N TYR A 168 5.76 -19.40 -21.28
CA TYR A 168 6.85 -19.10 -20.33
C TYR A 168 6.38 -18.25 -19.13
N ASN A 169 5.09 -17.94 -19.03
CA ASN A 169 4.55 -17.03 -18.02
C ASN A 169 5.31 -15.68 -17.94
N ALA A 170 5.86 -15.25 -19.08
CA ALA A 170 6.67 -14.04 -19.16
C ALA A 170 5.83 -12.76 -19.17
N ILE A 171 4.51 -12.84 -19.33
CA ILE A 171 3.62 -11.69 -19.32
C ILE A 171 2.90 -11.63 -17.99
N VAL A 172 3.10 -10.56 -17.25
CA VAL A 172 2.53 -10.37 -15.92
C VAL A 172 1.50 -9.24 -15.92
N LYS A 173 0.38 -9.49 -15.25
CA LYS A 173 -0.60 -8.46 -14.95
C LYS A 173 -0.38 -8.01 -13.52
N THR A 174 0.01 -6.75 -13.33
CA THR A 174 0.20 -6.20 -11.99
C THR A 174 -1.14 -5.98 -11.31
N CYS A 175 -1.22 -6.39 -10.04
CA CYS A 175 -2.36 -6.17 -9.17
C CYS A 175 -1.96 -5.22 -8.04
N LEU A 176 -2.85 -4.31 -7.66
CA LEU A 176 -2.65 -3.35 -6.57
C LEU A 176 -2.24 -4.00 -5.23
N LEU A 177 -2.71 -5.23 -4.99
CA LEU A 177 -2.43 -5.95 -3.74
C LEU A 177 -0.96 -6.37 -3.58
N TYR A 178 -0.19 -6.48 -4.67
CA TYR A 178 1.22 -6.90 -4.61
C TYR A 178 2.21 -5.80 -4.24
N THR A 179 1.79 -4.56 -4.34
CA THR A 179 2.65 -3.39 -4.17
C THR A 179 2.14 -2.43 -3.10
N SER A 180 1.07 -2.80 -2.40
CA SER A 180 0.57 -2.01 -1.29
C SER A 180 1.33 -2.35 0.00
N ASP A 181 1.51 -1.36 0.84
CA ASP A 181 2.09 -1.49 2.18
C ASP A 181 1.35 -2.55 3.05
N ALA A 182 0.10 -2.82 2.73
CA ALA A 182 -0.70 -3.88 3.35
C ALA A 182 -0.23 -5.31 2.97
N ALA A 183 0.49 -5.48 1.87
CA ALA A 183 1.05 -6.79 1.51
C ALA A 183 2.23 -7.17 2.41
N ASP A 184 2.92 -6.19 2.99
CA ASP A 184 3.99 -6.40 3.95
C ASP A 184 3.46 -6.69 5.37
N ASP A 185 2.16 -6.47 5.60
CA ASP A 185 1.48 -6.65 6.88
C ASP A 185 0.96 -8.07 7.12
N ARG A 186 1.31 -9.03 6.30
CA ARG A 186 1.05 -10.44 6.61
C ARG A 186 1.87 -10.85 7.82
N ILE A 187 1.34 -10.56 8.98
CA ILE A 187 1.69 -11.26 10.20
C ILE A 187 1.08 -12.65 10.04
N SER A 188 1.87 -13.58 9.54
CA SER A 188 1.56 -14.99 9.73
C SER A 188 1.70 -15.26 11.22
N VAL A 189 0.57 -15.46 11.88
CA VAL A 189 0.46 -16.09 13.20
C VAL A 189 1.02 -17.50 13.10
#